data_8583b7e885095a4a67daa191ef63ae1b
#
_entry.id   8583b7e885095a4a67daa191ef63ae1b
#
_cell.length_a   1.000
_cell.length_b   1.000
_cell.length_c   1.000
_cell.angle_alpha   90.00
_cell.angle_beta   90.00
_cell.angle_gamma   90.00
#
_symmetry.space_group_name_H-M   'P 1'
#
loop_
_entity.id
_entity.type
_entity.pdbx_description
1 polymer ?
#
loop_
_entity_poly.entity_id
_entity_poly.type
_entity_poly.pdbx_seq_one_letter_code
_entity_poly.pdbx_strand_id
1 'polypeptide(L)'
;VSISDSDYQGRFTIPTPKGVYQAAGDTNINTDYAYLAQNIRTERGLLASSYGTSRAFPALGAQIETLARFYRRTRPDDADVYVAAAGGAIYTYTMGTEGWVKRSEGYKSDVWSSVTYETTEGGATVDILILSNAKDGMIAVYGSDLRVEKKALTIGDAYAEVKFATLGRHAERIWGTGAEGYPDSIFYSRPYDPFNWTNVAETPELGGGVINQPTWDGDKFIALEPFGGYLLAVKEQTIFEIRGTDPSSFTITEAYGTDGPVEERSICTDRTSMLYLSQNGIGLYDGNTLRLLSRDALYETMRMRMEGMDGAARACVCNHIYYLAMCIKESESDVLSENNTVLEYDTERGTFMVRKGMRVKDFFSVGGTVYFTQADEPFEVLRYGDPESGGYLGAPMECLWETPWLDLGKAYMKRDFVLRFTADADENDVPVEMTIKTERREKTRVVLLQRQRKDYRVKIQVSGVRMKLKIRSHAKAAGWRIYGGVQAEYSLDEV
;
A
#
# COMPACT_ATOMS: atom_id res chain seq x y z
N VAL A 1 20.30 32.48 35.92
CA VAL A 1 21.51 32.77 35.09
C VAL A 1 21.10 32.52 33.66
N SER A 2 21.03 33.56 32.83
CA SER A 2 20.82 33.40 31.38
C SER A 2 22.14 32.94 30.76
N ILE A 3 22.16 31.70 30.25
CA ILE A 3 23.28 31.18 29.51
C ILE A 3 23.34 31.97 28.17
N SER A 4 24.47 32.60 27.86
CA SER A 4 24.67 33.31 26.61
C SER A 4 24.92 32.32 25.44
N ASP A 5 24.68 32.73 24.21
CA ASP A 5 24.95 31.89 23.02
C ASP A 5 26.44 31.48 22.91
N SER A 6 27.34 32.16 23.61
CA SER A 6 28.79 31.85 23.66
C SER A 6 29.14 30.66 24.57
N ASP A 7 28.19 30.17 25.39
CA ASP A 7 28.47 29.10 26.34
C ASP A 7 28.34 27.69 25.77
N TYR A 8 27.88 27.54 24.50
CA TYR A 8 27.76 26.25 23.83
C TYR A 8 29.05 25.88 23.10
N GLN A 9 29.60 24.72 23.46
CA GLN A 9 30.85 24.21 22.91
C GLN A 9 30.69 23.25 21.75
N GLY A 10 29.45 22.88 21.39
CA GLY A 10 29.16 22.01 20.27
C GLY A 10 27.83 22.34 19.59
N ARG A 11 27.82 22.10 18.27
CA ARG A 11 26.64 22.28 17.42
C ARG A 11 26.59 21.16 16.40
N PHE A 12 25.42 20.59 16.23
CA PHE A 12 25.15 19.50 15.26
C PHE A 12 23.79 19.72 14.58
N THR A 13 23.74 19.56 13.27
CA THR A 13 22.48 19.63 12.52
C THR A 13 21.94 18.22 12.33
N ILE A 14 20.74 17.95 12.83
CA ILE A 14 19.98 16.74 12.63
C ILE A 14 19.17 16.95 11.35
N PRO A 15 19.49 16.25 10.25
CA PRO A 15 18.82 16.48 8.97
C PRO A 15 17.39 15.93 9.01
N THR A 16 16.57 16.36 8.05
CA THR A 16 15.28 15.70 7.78
C THR A 16 15.54 14.29 7.25
N PRO A 17 14.85 13.26 7.77
CA PRO A 17 15.14 11.89 7.39
C PRO A 17 14.74 11.61 5.95
N LYS A 18 15.47 10.73 5.27
CA LYS A 18 15.14 10.21 3.94
C LYS A 18 13.99 9.18 3.99
N GLY A 19 13.87 8.47 5.10
CA GLY A 19 12.89 7.42 5.33
C GLY A 19 13.16 6.76 6.68
N VAL A 20 12.47 5.63 6.93
CA VAL A 20 12.66 4.79 8.12
C VAL A 20 13.73 3.75 7.84
N TYR A 21 14.60 3.52 8.84
CA TYR A 21 15.57 2.43 8.84
C TYR A 21 15.76 1.90 10.27
N GLN A 22 15.43 0.62 10.51
CA GLN A 22 15.32 -0.01 11.82
C GLN A 22 16.24 -1.24 11.96
N ALA A 23 17.39 -1.24 11.31
CA ALA A 23 18.33 -2.37 11.41
C ALA A 23 18.58 -2.76 12.89
N ALA A 24 18.81 -4.03 13.12
CA ALA A 24 19.04 -4.58 14.47
C ALA A 24 20.15 -3.82 15.21
N GLY A 25 19.77 -3.08 16.24
CA GLY A 25 20.66 -2.21 16.99
C GLY A 25 20.70 -0.79 16.43
N ASP A 26 19.94 0.08 17.05
CA ASP A 26 19.76 1.50 16.73
C ASP A 26 21.02 2.37 16.87
N THR A 27 22.18 1.75 17.14
CA THR A 27 23.47 2.43 17.36
C THR A 27 24.31 2.63 16.10
N ASN A 28 24.02 1.91 15.01
CA ASN A 28 24.79 1.97 13.75
C ASN A 28 23.95 2.47 12.56
N ILE A 29 22.81 3.08 12.84
CA ILE A 29 21.93 3.62 11.78
C ILE A 29 22.50 4.95 11.29
N ASN A 30 22.53 5.13 9.97
CA ASN A 30 22.89 6.40 9.36
C ASN A 30 21.93 7.50 9.82
N THR A 31 22.47 8.65 10.26
CA THR A 31 21.71 9.81 10.76
C THR A 31 20.79 10.46 9.71
N ASP A 32 20.95 10.10 8.45
CA ASP A 32 20.05 10.50 7.35
C ASP A 32 18.69 9.77 7.39
N TYR A 33 18.53 8.75 8.25
CA TYR A 33 17.29 8.01 8.39
C TYR A 33 16.67 8.22 9.76
N ALA A 34 15.35 8.06 9.83
CA ALA A 34 14.64 7.98 11.09
C ALA A 34 14.70 6.54 11.62
N TYR A 35 14.82 6.38 12.93
CA TYR A 35 14.55 5.09 13.57
C TYR A 35 13.03 4.81 13.57
N LEU A 36 12.22 5.86 13.76
CA LEU A 36 10.76 5.81 13.66
C LEU A 36 10.24 7.08 12.99
N ALA A 37 9.41 6.92 11.97
CA ALA A 37 8.66 8.00 11.34
C ALA A 37 7.23 7.53 11.07
N GLN A 38 6.32 7.97 11.92
CA GLN A 38 4.91 7.61 11.85
C GLN A 38 4.09 8.85 11.50
N ASN A 39 3.25 8.76 10.47
CA ASN A 39 2.42 9.87 9.98
C ASN A 39 3.22 11.15 9.69
N ILE A 40 4.42 10.97 9.15
CA ILE A 40 5.34 12.04 8.76
C ILE A 40 5.57 11.96 7.26
N ARG A 41 5.78 13.09 6.62
CA ARG A 41 6.28 13.21 5.25
C ARG A 41 7.56 14.02 5.22
N THR A 42 8.42 13.69 4.27
CA THR A 42 9.69 14.38 4.09
C THR A 42 9.89 14.71 2.62
N GLU A 43 10.05 15.99 2.31
CA GLU A 43 10.24 16.47 0.95
C GLU A 43 11.28 17.59 0.93
N ARG A 44 12.34 17.44 0.15
CA ARG A 44 13.32 18.51 -0.12
C ARG A 44 13.81 19.27 1.13
N GLY A 45 14.13 18.55 2.21
CA GLY A 45 14.54 19.15 3.47
C GLY A 45 13.40 19.64 4.38
N LEU A 46 12.17 19.35 4.03
CA LEU A 46 10.99 19.59 4.85
C LEU A 46 10.67 18.35 5.66
N LEU A 47 10.47 18.49 6.95
CA LEU A 47 9.84 17.50 7.83
C LEU A 47 8.45 18.03 8.20
N ALA A 48 7.40 17.26 7.88
CA ALA A 48 6.04 17.71 8.13
C ALA A 48 5.15 16.55 8.59
N SER A 49 4.04 16.88 9.25
CA SER A 49 2.94 15.94 9.44
C SER A 49 2.42 15.45 8.10
N SER A 50 1.94 14.21 8.05
CA SER A 50 1.30 13.69 6.85
C SER A 50 0.02 14.45 6.53
N TYR A 51 -0.36 14.41 5.26
CA TYR A 51 -1.70 14.83 4.84
C TYR A 51 -2.75 13.90 5.47
N GLY A 52 -3.94 14.42 5.65
CA GLY A 52 -5.08 13.70 6.21
C GLY A 52 -5.85 12.89 5.16
N THR A 53 -7.06 12.52 5.54
CA THR A 53 -8.01 11.82 4.67
C THR A 53 -9.27 12.65 4.52
N SER A 54 -9.93 12.54 3.37
CA SER A 54 -11.22 13.15 3.13
C SER A 54 -12.20 12.16 2.48
N ARG A 55 -13.49 12.44 2.58
CA ARG A 55 -14.52 11.64 1.92
C ARG A 55 -14.42 11.80 0.41
N ALA A 56 -14.37 10.69 -0.32
CA ALA A 56 -14.30 10.71 -1.77
C ALA A 56 -15.63 10.32 -2.42
N PHE A 57 -16.31 9.30 -1.90
CA PHE A 57 -17.55 8.79 -2.43
C PHE A 57 -18.62 8.72 -1.33
N PRO A 58 -19.91 8.69 -1.71
CA PRO A 58 -21.00 8.46 -0.75
C PRO A 58 -20.83 7.15 0.02
N ALA A 59 -21.32 7.11 1.26
CA ALA A 59 -21.36 5.88 2.04
C ALA A 59 -22.29 4.85 1.38
N LEU A 60 -21.86 3.58 1.37
CA LEU A 60 -22.67 2.49 0.82
C LEU A 60 -23.58 1.84 1.87
N GLY A 61 -23.27 1.97 3.16
CA GLY A 61 -24.00 1.34 4.25
C GLY A 61 -23.74 -0.16 4.41
N ALA A 62 -22.77 -0.71 3.67
CA ALA A 62 -22.23 -2.05 3.82
C ALA A 62 -20.72 -2.02 3.57
N GLN A 63 -19.98 -2.92 4.22
CA GLN A 63 -18.53 -3.00 4.06
C GLN A 63 -18.16 -3.35 2.62
N ILE A 64 -17.34 -2.50 2.00
CA ILE A 64 -16.85 -2.70 0.64
C ILE A 64 -15.59 -3.57 0.72
N GLU A 65 -15.67 -4.81 0.24
CA GLU A 65 -14.57 -5.77 0.19
C GLU A 65 -13.77 -5.68 -1.11
N THR A 66 -14.41 -5.25 -2.19
CA THR A 66 -13.76 -5.04 -3.48
C THR A 66 -14.28 -3.77 -4.12
N LEU A 67 -13.36 -2.95 -4.57
CA LEU A 67 -13.67 -1.74 -5.32
C LEU A 67 -12.81 -1.70 -6.58
N ALA A 68 -13.45 -1.57 -7.74
CA ALA A 68 -12.79 -1.49 -9.03
C ALA A 68 -13.27 -0.28 -9.83
N ARG A 69 -12.35 0.41 -10.52
CA ARG A 69 -12.71 1.38 -11.54
C ARG A 69 -13.07 0.64 -12.82
N PHE A 70 -14.23 0.93 -13.38
CA PHE A 70 -14.61 0.44 -14.69
C PHE A 70 -14.29 1.49 -15.76
N TYR A 71 -13.08 1.38 -16.35
CA TYR A 71 -12.71 2.23 -17.47
C TYR A 71 -13.42 1.76 -18.74
N ARG A 72 -14.23 2.67 -19.35
CA ARG A 72 -15.00 2.41 -20.57
C ARG A 72 -14.31 3.05 -21.76
N ARG A 73 -13.50 2.27 -22.49
CA ARG A 73 -12.71 2.76 -23.63
C ARG A 73 -13.58 3.24 -24.79
N THR A 74 -14.75 2.64 -24.99
CA THR A 74 -15.71 3.04 -26.01
C THR A 74 -16.49 4.30 -25.65
N ARG A 75 -16.37 4.79 -24.41
CA ARG A 75 -17.05 5.96 -23.87
C ARG A 75 -16.09 6.82 -23.02
N PRO A 76 -15.00 7.32 -23.59
CA PRO A 76 -13.93 7.98 -22.82
C PRO A 76 -14.38 9.32 -22.20
N ASP A 77 -15.40 9.97 -22.78
CA ASP A 77 -15.94 11.26 -22.31
C ASP A 77 -17.02 11.11 -21.23
N ASP A 78 -17.51 9.88 -20.97
CA ASP A 78 -18.46 9.62 -19.91
C ASP A 78 -17.78 9.71 -18.54
N ALA A 79 -18.55 10.07 -17.51
CA ALA A 79 -18.06 10.09 -16.14
C ALA A 79 -17.54 8.70 -15.70
N ASP A 80 -16.50 8.71 -14.87
CA ASP A 80 -15.91 7.48 -14.31
C ASP A 80 -16.96 6.64 -13.56
N VAL A 81 -16.92 5.36 -13.78
CA VAL A 81 -17.77 4.38 -13.09
C VAL A 81 -16.92 3.53 -12.16
N TYR A 82 -17.41 3.33 -10.96
CA TYR A 82 -16.82 2.45 -9.95
C TYR A 82 -17.79 1.33 -9.64
N VAL A 83 -17.25 0.13 -9.48
CA VAL A 83 -18.00 -1.08 -9.16
C VAL A 83 -17.54 -1.57 -7.80
N ALA A 84 -18.47 -1.74 -6.87
CA ALA A 84 -18.21 -2.21 -5.53
C ALA A 84 -18.95 -3.53 -5.26
N ALA A 85 -18.28 -4.44 -4.57
CA ALA A 85 -18.89 -5.64 -4.01
C ALA A 85 -18.98 -5.50 -2.49
N ALA A 86 -20.20 -5.61 -1.96
CA ALA A 86 -20.50 -5.41 -0.56
C ALA A 86 -21.80 -6.11 -0.16
N GLY A 87 -21.79 -6.84 0.97
CA GLY A 87 -22.98 -7.48 1.55
C GLY A 87 -23.69 -8.48 0.61
N GLY A 88 -22.92 -9.21 -0.20
CA GLY A 88 -23.44 -10.18 -1.17
C GLY A 88 -24.09 -9.53 -2.41
N ALA A 89 -23.78 -8.26 -2.69
CA ALA A 89 -24.34 -7.54 -3.82
C ALA A 89 -23.27 -6.74 -4.59
N ILE A 90 -23.57 -6.43 -5.84
CA ILE A 90 -22.76 -5.59 -6.72
C ILE A 90 -23.45 -4.24 -6.90
N TYR A 91 -22.68 -3.20 -6.66
CA TYR A 91 -23.10 -1.81 -6.78
C TYR A 91 -22.27 -1.07 -7.82
N THR A 92 -22.86 -0.06 -8.44
CA THR A 92 -22.14 0.88 -9.29
C THR A 92 -22.32 2.31 -8.78
N TYR A 93 -21.25 3.08 -8.87
CA TYR A 93 -21.27 4.53 -8.62
C TYR A 93 -20.71 5.24 -9.84
N THR A 94 -21.47 6.18 -10.38
CA THR A 94 -20.98 7.05 -11.46
C THR A 94 -20.56 8.37 -10.84
N MET A 95 -19.36 8.82 -11.16
CA MET A 95 -18.83 10.07 -10.60
C MET A 95 -19.79 11.24 -10.83
N GLY A 96 -20.10 11.97 -9.76
CA GLY A 96 -21.05 13.11 -9.81
C GLY A 96 -22.53 12.77 -9.61
N THR A 97 -22.89 11.48 -9.40
CA THR A 97 -24.25 11.10 -9.00
C THR A 97 -24.42 11.13 -7.48
N GLU A 98 -25.67 11.10 -7.01
CA GLU A 98 -25.98 11.20 -5.58
C GLU A 98 -25.55 9.99 -4.74
N GLY A 99 -25.41 8.79 -5.34
CA GLY A 99 -25.06 7.60 -4.56
C GLY A 99 -24.87 6.34 -5.38
N TRP A 100 -24.68 5.26 -4.65
CA TRP A 100 -24.51 3.91 -5.19
C TRP A 100 -25.83 3.33 -5.68
N VAL A 101 -25.78 2.63 -6.81
CA VAL A 101 -26.91 1.92 -7.38
C VAL A 101 -26.65 0.42 -7.29
N LYS A 102 -27.50 -0.32 -6.57
CA LYS A 102 -27.43 -1.79 -6.52
C LYS A 102 -27.84 -2.36 -7.87
N ARG A 103 -27.00 -3.21 -8.45
CA ARG A 103 -27.18 -3.81 -9.78
C ARG A 103 -27.55 -5.29 -9.72
N SER A 104 -27.00 -6.01 -8.75
CA SER A 104 -27.25 -7.44 -8.61
C SER A 104 -26.97 -7.86 -7.16
N GLU A 105 -27.53 -8.99 -6.73
CA GLU A 105 -27.36 -9.53 -5.38
C GLU A 105 -27.42 -11.07 -5.36
N GLY A 106 -27.19 -11.68 -4.20
CA GLY A 106 -27.23 -13.12 -4.01
C GLY A 106 -25.87 -13.81 -4.19
N TYR A 107 -24.77 -13.06 -4.04
CA TYR A 107 -23.41 -13.59 -4.11
C TYR A 107 -22.96 -14.09 -2.74
N LYS A 108 -22.05 -15.10 -2.77
CA LYS A 108 -21.50 -15.76 -1.57
C LYS A 108 -20.22 -15.08 -1.06
N SER A 109 -19.58 -14.25 -1.88
CA SER A 109 -18.35 -13.56 -1.55
C SER A 109 -18.39 -12.15 -2.10
N ASP A 110 -17.81 -11.22 -1.34
CA ASP A 110 -17.60 -9.83 -1.74
C ASP A 110 -16.16 -9.57 -2.17
N VAL A 111 -15.28 -10.59 -2.12
CA VAL A 111 -13.91 -10.52 -2.61
C VAL A 111 -13.86 -11.03 -4.03
N TRP A 112 -13.50 -10.16 -4.97
CA TRP A 112 -13.47 -10.42 -6.39
C TRP A 112 -12.16 -9.97 -7.04
N SER A 113 -11.65 -10.78 -7.95
CA SER A 113 -10.66 -10.35 -8.93
C SER A 113 -11.36 -9.66 -10.10
N SER A 114 -10.76 -8.64 -10.68
CA SER A 114 -11.41 -7.84 -11.74
C SER A 114 -10.48 -7.57 -12.92
N VAL A 115 -11.05 -7.65 -14.13
CA VAL A 115 -10.35 -7.33 -15.39
C VAL A 115 -11.29 -6.58 -16.32
N THR A 116 -10.85 -5.44 -16.84
CA THR A 116 -11.57 -4.75 -17.92
C THR A 116 -11.26 -5.39 -19.27
N TYR A 117 -12.30 -5.66 -20.04
CA TYR A 117 -12.20 -6.31 -21.34
C TYR A 117 -13.23 -5.74 -22.33
N GLU A 118 -13.22 -6.23 -23.55
CA GLU A 118 -14.17 -5.87 -24.60
C GLU A 118 -14.90 -7.12 -25.11
N THR A 119 -16.16 -6.96 -25.47
CA THR A 119 -16.96 -8.00 -26.10
C THR A 119 -17.78 -7.41 -27.24
N THR A 120 -18.43 -8.26 -28.04
CA THR A 120 -19.32 -7.83 -29.10
C THR A 120 -20.78 -8.07 -28.69
N GLU A 121 -21.61 -7.04 -28.76
CA GLU A 121 -23.04 -7.11 -28.50
C GLU A 121 -23.81 -6.43 -29.62
N GLY A 122 -24.70 -7.17 -30.26
CA GLY A 122 -25.48 -6.64 -31.41
C GLY A 122 -24.63 -6.14 -32.61
N GLY A 123 -23.40 -6.66 -32.73
CA GLY A 123 -22.45 -6.23 -33.78
C GLY A 123 -21.62 -5.00 -33.39
N ALA A 124 -21.79 -4.44 -32.22
CA ALA A 124 -20.99 -3.34 -31.69
C ALA A 124 -20.01 -3.81 -30.60
N THR A 125 -18.83 -3.20 -30.55
CA THR A 125 -17.87 -3.41 -29.44
C THR A 125 -18.38 -2.72 -28.19
N VAL A 126 -18.43 -3.47 -27.08
CA VAL A 126 -18.87 -2.99 -25.76
C VAL A 126 -17.81 -3.31 -24.72
N ASP A 127 -17.46 -2.32 -23.91
CA ASP A 127 -16.61 -2.56 -22.75
C ASP A 127 -17.35 -3.37 -21.69
N ILE A 128 -16.65 -4.29 -21.05
CA ILE A 128 -17.13 -5.06 -19.91
C ILE A 128 -16.09 -5.05 -18.80
N LEU A 129 -16.55 -4.99 -17.55
CA LEU A 129 -15.74 -5.33 -16.40
C LEU A 129 -16.11 -6.75 -15.98
N ILE A 130 -15.15 -7.66 -16.08
CA ILE A 130 -15.31 -9.05 -15.65
C ILE A 130 -14.85 -9.12 -14.19
N LEU A 131 -15.71 -9.67 -13.33
CA LEU A 131 -15.38 -9.99 -11.94
C LEU A 131 -15.45 -11.51 -11.77
N SER A 132 -14.55 -12.09 -11.00
CA SER A 132 -14.53 -13.52 -10.69
C SER A 132 -14.12 -13.80 -9.26
N ASN A 133 -14.70 -14.82 -8.68
CA ASN A 133 -14.25 -15.43 -7.44
C ASN A 133 -14.51 -16.95 -7.46
N ALA A 134 -13.81 -17.70 -6.60
CA ALA A 134 -13.91 -19.16 -6.56
C ALA A 134 -15.28 -19.69 -6.06
N LYS A 135 -16.12 -18.84 -5.48
CA LYS A 135 -17.44 -19.27 -4.93
C LYS A 135 -18.58 -19.05 -5.91
N ASP A 136 -18.61 -17.90 -6.58
CA ASP A 136 -19.71 -17.47 -7.44
C ASP A 136 -19.43 -17.67 -8.93
N GLY A 137 -18.14 -17.72 -9.31
CA GLY A 137 -17.69 -17.76 -10.69
C GLY A 137 -17.63 -16.37 -11.32
N MET A 138 -17.80 -16.30 -12.65
CA MET A 138 -17.63 -15.04 -13.39
C MET A 138 -18.94 -14.29 -13.56
N ILE A 139 -18.87 -12.96 -13.43
CA ILE A 139 -19.92 -12.02 -13.79
C ILE A 139 -19.36 -10.94 -14.71
N ALA A 140 -20.19 -10.34 -15.52
CA ALA A 140 -19.86 -9.21 -16.39
C ALA A 140 -20.72 -8.00 -16.05
N VAL A 141 -20.08 -6.84 -15.89
CA VAL A 141 -20.73 -5.54 -15.82
C VAL A 141 -20.55 -4.87 -17.18
N TYR A 142 -21.64 -4.53 -17.86
CA TYR A 142 -21.61 -3.97 -19.20
C TYR A 142 -21.47 -2.45 -19.20
N GLY A 143 -20.59 -1.93 -20.04
CA GLY A 143 -20.35 -0.47 -20.13
C GLY A 143 -21.50 0.31 -20.77
N SER A 144 -22.40 -0.37 -21.49
CA SER A 144 -23.54 0.27 -22.17
C SER A 144 -24.62 0.79 -21.22
N ASP A 145 -24.97 0.00 -20.20
CA ASP A 145 -26.11 0.25 -19.31
C ASP A 145 -25.84 -0.12 -17.83
N LEU A 146 -24.65 -0.58 -17.54
CA LEU A 146 -24.18 -1.02 -16.21
C LEU A 146 -24.99 -2.21 -15.63
N ARG A 147 -25.63 -3.01 -16.51
CA ARG A 147 -26.24 -4.27 -16.07
C ARG A 147 -25.18 -5.27 -15.68
N VAL A 148 -25.53 -6.14 -14.75
CA VAL A 148 -24.68 -7.23 -14.25
C VAL A 148 -25.26 -8.55 -14.67
N GLU A 149 -24.46 -9.38 -15.32
CA GLU A 149 -24.87 -10.72 -15.77
C GLU A 149 -23.90 -11.78 -15.24
N LYS A 150 -24.44 -12.86 -14.67
CA LYS A 150 -23.64 -14.05 -14.41
C LYS A 150 -23.32 -14.78 -15.71
N LYS A 151 -22.05 -15.14 -15.90
CA LYS A 151 -21.57 -15.80 -17.12
C LYS A 151 -21.29 -17.28 -16.88
N ALA A 152 -21.94 -18.12 -17.67
CA ALA A 152 -21.52 -19.51 -17.81
C ALA A 152 -20.31 -19.57 -18.75
N LEU A 153 -19.32 -20.35 -18.35
CA LEU A 153 -18.13 -20.55 -19.18
C LEU A 153 -18.42 -21.68 -20.18
N THR A 154 -18.10 -21.46 -21.45
CA THR A 154 -17.99 -22.53 -22.42
C THR A 154 -16.58 -23.10 -22.31
N ILE A 155 -16.47 -24.28 -21.70
CA ILE A 155 -15.19 -24.94 -21.41
C ILE A 155 -15.36 -26.45 -21.63
N GLY A 156 -14.26 -27.20 -21.81
CA GLY A 156 -14.36 -28.65 -21.97
C GLY A 156 -15.03 -29.35 -20.76
N ASP A 157 -15.76 -30.42 -21.02
CA ASP A 157 -16.60 -31.13 -20.03
C ASP A 157 -15.86 -31.51 -18.74
N ALA A 158 -14.54 -31.77 -18.84
CA ALA A 158 -13.69 -32.05 -17.67
C ALA A 158 -13.58 -30.87 -16.67
N TYR A 159 -13.94 -29.66 -17.11
CA TYR A 159 -13.77 -28.43 -16.37
C TYR A 159 -15.08 -27.65 -16.17
N ALA A 160 -16.23 -28.29 -16.37
CA ALA A 160 -17.55 -27.62 -16.38
C ALA A 160 -17.89 -26.81 -15.13
N GLU A 161 -17.33 -27.18 -13.98
CA GLU A 161 -17.58 -26.53 -12.68
C GLU A 161 -16.48 -25.55 -12.25
N VAL A 162 -15.52 -25.27 -13.13
CA VAL A 162 -14.38 -24.40 -12.82
C VAL A 162 -14.83 -22.97 -12.53
N LYS A 163 -14.35 -22.42 -11.41
CA LYS A 163 -14.54 -21.02 -10.99
C LYS A 163 -13.19 -20.45 -10.59
N PHE A 164 -12.76 -19.38 -11.24
CA PHE A 164 -11.46 -18.79 -11.01
C PHE A 164 -11.49 -17.84 -9.81
N ALA A 165 -10.51 -17.97 -8.91
CA ALA A 165 -10.31 -17.02 -7.83
C ALA A 165 -9.73 -15.71 -8.36
N THR A 166 -8.77 -15.81 -9.29
CA THR A 166 -8.07 -14.65 -9.85
C THR A 166 -8.08 -14.66 -11.37
N LEU A 167 -8.10 -13.48 -11.95
CA LEU A 167 -8.08 -13.25 -13.40
C LEU A 167 -6.88 -12.38 -13.80
N GLY A 168 -6.34 -12.64 -14.99
CA GLY A 168 -5.35 -11.79 -15.65
C GLY A 168 -5.72 -11.54 -17.11
N ARG A 169 -5.04 -10.59 -17.74
CA ARG A 169 -5.17 -10.32 -19.18
C ARG A 169 -3.80 -10.38 -19.85
N HIS A 170 -3.70 -11.21 -20.89
CA HIS A 170 -2.51 -11.28 -21.73
C HIS A 170 -2.87 -11.80 -23.12
N ALA A 171 -2.21 -11.26 -24.17
CA ALA A 171 -2.38 -11.70 -25.56
C ALA A 171 -3.86 -11.76 -26.01
N GLU A 172 -4.62 -10.68 -25.77
CA GLU A 172 -6.05 -10.55 -26.10
C GLU A 172 -6.93 -11.68 -25.53
N ARG A 173 -6.54 -12.25 -24.39
CA ARG A 173 -7.23 -13.33 -23.69
C ARG A 173 -7.42 -12.98 -22.23
N ILE A 174 -8.46 -13.57 -21.64
CA ILE A 174 -8.59 -13.65 -20.20
C ILE A 174 -7.91 -14.93 -19.74
N TRP A 175 -7.15 -14.79 -18.67
CA TRP A 175 -6.48 -15.88 -18.00
C TRP A 175 -7.10 -16.05 -16.60
N GLY A 176 -7.22 -17.28 -16.13
CA GLY A 176 -7.82 -17.57 -14.82
C GLY A 176 -7.08 -18.68 -14.10
N THR A 177 -6.98 -18.57 -12.78
CA THR A 177 -6.38 -19.57 -11.90
C THR A 177 -7.04 -19.58 -10.51
N GLY A 178 -6.50 -20.37 -9.57
CA GLY A 178 -7.04 -20.48 -8.22
C GLY A 178 -8.37 -21.22 -8.16
N ALA A 179 -8.64 -22.08 -9.14
CA ALA A 179 -9.85 -22.89 -9.15
C ALA A 179 -9.74 -24.08 -8.20
N GLU A 180 -10.82 -24.35 -7.45
CA GLU A 180 -10.90 -25.51 -6.57
C GLU A 180 -10.71 -26.81 -7.35
N GLY A 181 -9.83 -27.69 -6.85
CA GLY A 181 -9.47 -28.94 -7.54
C GLY A 181 -8.40 -28.82 -8.62
N TYR A 182 -7.97 -27.59 -8.97
CA TYR A 182 -6.97 -27.32 -10.02
C TYR A 182 -5.86 -26.34 -9.54
N PRO A 183 -5.14 -26.66 -8.45
CA PRO A 183 -4.19 -25.72 -7.84
C PRO A 183 -3.01 -25.37 -8.75
N ASP A 184 -2.64 -26.28 -9.67
CA ASP A 184 -1.50 -26.15 -10.58
C ASP A 184 -1.89 -25.74 -11.99
N SER A 185 -3.15 -25.33 -12.20
CA SER A 185 -3.68 -25.09 -13.53
C SER A 185 -3.90 -23.59 -13.77
N ILE A 186 -3.48 -23.16 -14.94
CA ILE A 186 -3.74 -21.84 -15.48
C ILE A 186 -4.56 -22.03 -16.74
N PHE A 187 -5.73 -21.41 -16.78
CA PHE A 187 -6.65 -21.46 -17.92
C PHE A 187 -6.56 -20.17 -18.73
N TYR A 188 -6.84 -20.26 -20.03
CA TYR A 188 -6.92 -19.08 -20.90
C TYR A 188 -8.10 -19.20 -21.87
N SER A 189 -8.77 -18.07 -22.11
CA SER A 189 -9.90 -17.98 -23.02
C SER A 189 -9.46 -17.94 -24.47
N ARG A 190 -10.42 -18.03 -25.40
CA ARG A 190 -10.20 -17.63 -26.81
C ARG A 190 -9.91 -16.12 -26.88
N PRO A 191 -9.15 -15.67 -27.89
CA PRO A 191 -8.95 -14.24 -28.11
C PRO A 191 -10.29 -13.58 -28.45
N TYR A 192 -10.55 -12.40 -27.88
CA TYR A 192 -11.77 -11.59 -28.06
C TYR A 192 -13.08 -12.27 -27.61
N ASP A 193 -13.03 -13.47 -27.02
CA ASP A 193 -14.17 -14.19 -26.48
C ASP A 193 -13.88 -14.66 -25.03
N PRO A 194 -14.08 -13.78 -24.05
CA PRO A 194 -13.62 -13.99 -22.66
C PRO A 194 -14.36 -15.10 -21.92
N PHE A 195 -15.48 -15.59 -22.45
CA PHE A 195 -16.30 -16.63 -21.81
C PHE A 195 -16.19 -17.99 -22.48
N ASN A 196 -15.40 -18.10 -23.56
CA ASN A 196 -15.15 -19.33 -24.29
C ASN A 196 -13.70 -19.80 -24.10
N TRP A 197 -13.55 -20.93 -23.45
CA TRP A 197 -12.27 -21.50 -23.03
C TRP A 197 -11.97 -22.84 -23.72
N THR A 198 -12.72 -23.15 -24.79
CA THR A 198 -12.54 -24.40 -25.54
C THR A 198 -11.43 -24.29 -26.55
N ASN A 199 -10.71 -25.39 -26.73
CA ASN A 199 -9.74 -25.54 -27.83
C ASN A 199 -10.42 -25.50 -29.22
N VAL A 200 -9.67 -25.13 -30.24
CA VAL A 200 -10.06 -25.20 -31.65
C VAL A 200 -9.05 -26.07 -32.40
N ALA A 201 -9.43 -27.27 -32.77
CA ALA A 201 -8.51 -28.25 -33.35
C ALA A 201 -7.94 -27.81 -34.69
N GLU A 202 -8.73 -27.11 -35.51
CA GLU A 202 -8.34 -26.67 -36.85
C GLU A 202 -7.47 -25.42 -36.87
N THR A 203 -7.61 -24.56 -35.81
CA THR A 203 -6.89 -23.30 -35.64
C THR A 203 -6.50 -23.15 -34.15
N PRO A 204 -5.51 -23.93 -33.69
CA PRO A 204 -5.12 -23.94 -32.29
C PRO A 204 -4.76 -22.54 -31.71
N GLU A 205 -4.22 -21.68 -32.58
CA GLU A 205 -3.89 -20.28 -32.23
C GLU A 205 -5.11 -19.44 -31.81
N LEU A 206 -6.32 -19.83 -32.22
CA LEU A 206 -7.58 -19.20 -31.84
C LEU A 206 -8.28 -19.91 -30.66
N GLY A 207 -7.75 -21.04 -30.22
CA GLY A 207 -8.32 -21.84 -29.11
C GLY A 207 -8.08 -21.25 -27.74
N GLY A 208 -8.96 -21.58 -26.80
CA GLY A 208 -8.71 -21.54 -25.37
C GLY A 208 -8.05 -22.83 -24.87
N GLY A 209 -7.65 -22.90 -23.61
CA GLY A 209 -7.02 -24.09 -23.09
C GLY A 209 -6.58 -23.98 -21.64
N VAL A 210 -5.76 -24.94 -21.22
CA VAL A 210 -5.19 -25.05 -19.88
C VAL A 210 -3.72 -25.40 -19.95
N ILE A 211 -2.93 -24.81 -19.08
CA ILE A 211 -1.53 -25.13 -18.83
C ILE A 211 -1.43 -25.67 -17.41
N ASN A 212 -0.86 -26.85 -17.25
CA ASN A 212 -0.62 -27.44 -15.94
C ASN A 212 0.86 -27.32 -15.58
N GLN A 213 1.14 -26.74 -14.44
CA GLN A 213 2.50 -26.49 -13.95
C GLN A 213 2.62 -27.00 -12.48
N PRO A 214 2.67 -28.32 -12.27
CA PRO A 214 2.83 -28.88 -10.94
C PRO A 214 4.22 -28.58 -10.36
N THR A 215 4.26 -28.32 -9.05
CA THR A 215 5.50 -28.21 -8.28
C THR A 215 5.59 -29.36 -7.28
N TRP A 216 6.81 -29.74 -6.89
CA TRP A 216 7.05 -30.88 -6.01
C TRP A 216 6.58 -30.67 -4.56
N ASP A 217 6.41 -29.42 -4.15
CA ASP A 217 5.98 -28.99 -2.83
C ASP A 217 4.46 -28.81 -2.70
N GLY A 218 3.71 -28.98 -3.81
CA GLY A 218 2.26 -28.77 -3.83
C GLY A 218 1.84 -27.31 -3.78
N ASP A 219 2.76 -26.40 -4.10
CA ASP A 219 2.52 -24.95 -4.19
C ASP A 219 1.45 -24.62 -5.24
N LYS A 220 0.49 -23.77 -4.90
CA LYS A 220 -0.67 -23.43 -5.74
C LYS A 220 -0.57 -22.03 -6.36
N PHE A 221 -1.18 -21.85 -7.51
CA PHE A 221 -1.33 -20.51 -8.10
C PHE A 221 -2.29 -19.63 -7.29
N ILE A 222 -1.85 -18.41 -7.00
CA ILE A 222 -2.61 -17.42 -6.24
C ILE A 222 -2.88 -16.14 -7.02
N ALA A 223 -2.06 -15.80 -8.03
CA ALA A 223 -2.24 -14.56 -8.80
C ALA A 223 -1.80 -14.68 -10.25
N LEU A 224 -2.34 -13.79 -11.08
CA LEU A 224 -1.98 -13.58 -12.47
C LEU A 224 -1.79 -12.07 -12.71
N GLU A 225 -0.54 -11.64 -12.91
CA GLU A 225 -0.20 -10.22 -12.99
C GLU A 225 0.41 -9.85 -14.36
N PRO A 226 -0.18 -8.90 -15.09
CA PRO A 226 0.46 -8.36 -16.29
C PRO A 226 1.77 -7.65 -15.95
N PHE A 227 2.86 -7.98 -16.64
CA PHE A 227 4.18 -7.46 -16.36
C PHE A 227 5.02 -7.28 -17.63
N GLY A 228 5.36 -6.04 -17.95
CA GLY A 228 6.34 -5.74 -19.02
C GLY A 228 6.04 -6.34 -20.41
N GLY A 229 4.78 -6.67 -20.71
CA GLY A 229 4.39 -7.29 -21.99
C GLY A 229 4.24 -8.82 -21.95
N TYR A 230 4.39 -9.44 -20.78
CA TYR A 230 4.09 -10.85 -20.52
C TYR A 230 3.23 -10.99 -19.25
N LEU A 231 2.83 -12.20 -18.90
CA LEU A 231 2.02 -12.47 -17.73
C LEU A 231 2.87 -13.20 -16.70
N LEU A 232 2.86 -12.71 -15.46
CA LEU A 232 3.38 -13.45 -14.32
C LEU A 232 2.27 -14.33 -13.75
N ALA A 233 2.53 -15.62 -13.64
CA ALA A 233 1.71 -16.56 -12.90
C ALA A 233 2.42 -16.88 -11.59
N VAL A 234 1.79 -16.48 -10.49
CA VAL A 234 2.42 -16.43 -9.18
C VAL A 234 1.85 -17.52 -8.29
N LYS A 235 2.72 -18.35 -7.76
CA LYS A 235 2.45 -19.29 -6.67
C LYS A 235 2.92 -18.71 -5.34
N GLU A 236 2.61 -19.37 -4.23
CA GLU A 236 3.04 -18.94 -2.89
C GLU A 236 4.57 -18.89 -2.74
N GLN A 237 5.32 -19.73 -3.50
CA GLN A 237 6.77 -19.79 -3.43
C GLN A 237 7.48 -19.58 -4.76
N THR A 238 6.78 -19.72 -5.87
CA THR A 238 7.38 -19.72 -7.20
C THR A 238 6.69 -18.71 -8.11
N ILE A 239 7.45 -18.01 -8.93
CA ILE A 239 6.96 -17.09 -9.95
C ILE A 239 7.28 -17.68 -11.31
N PHE A 240 6.29 -17.74 -12.20
CA PHE A 240 6.43 -18.17 -13.59
C PHE A 240 6.15 -17.02 -14.53
N GLU A 241 6.92 -16.94 -15.60
CA GLU A 241 6.67 -16.04 -16.71
C GLU A 241 5.95 -16.79 -17.84
N ILE A 242 4.84 -16.23 -18.29
CA ILE A 242 4.11 -16.70 -19.47
C ILE A 242 4.34 -15.71 -20.58
N ARG A 243 5.04 -16.16 -21.62
CA ARG A 243 5.38 -15.37 -22.81
C ARG A 243 4.72 -15.97 -24.05
N GLY A 244 4.62 -15.18 -25.11
CA GLY A 244 3.97 -15.59 -26.37
C GLY A 244 2.64 -14.88 -26.58
N THR A 245 2.08 -15.02 -27.77
CA THR A 245 0.85 -14.33 -28.21
C THR A 245 -0.29 -15.29 -28.51
N ASP A 246 -0.01 -16.56 -28.67
CA ASP A 246 -0.97 -17.60 -29.03
C ASP A 246 -0.55 -18.96 -28.42
N PRO A 247 -1.47 -19.95 -28.38
CA PRO A 247 -1.19 -21.26 -27.76
C PRO A 247 0.00 -22.03 -28.33
N SER A 248 0.37 -21.80 -29.58
CA SER A 248 1.52 -22.47 -30.21
C SER A 248 2.84 -21.83 -29.81
N SER A 249 2.81 -20.57 -29.37
CA SER A 249 3.97 -19.78 -28.96
C SER A 249 4.07 -19.59 -27.42
N PHE A 250 3.05 -19.99 -26.67
CA PHE A 250 3.10 -19.86 -25.21
C PHE A 250 4.23 -20.69 -24.61
N THR A 251 5.07 -20.01 -23.86
CA THR A 251 6.11 -20.61 -23.04
C THR A 251 5.88 -20.24 -21.59
N ILE A 252 6.04 -21.20 -20.69
CA ILE A 252 6.04 -20.97 -19.27
C ILE A 252 7.43 -21.29 -18.71
N THR A 253 8.03 -20.34 -18.05
CA THR A 253 9.39 -20.47 -17.52
C THR A 253 9.38 -20.03 -16.08
N GLU A 254 10.00 -20.85 -15.21
CA GLU A 254 10.21 -20.47 -13.82
C GLU A 254 11.18 -19.29 -13.76
N ALA A 255 10.74 -18.19 -13.18
CA ALA A 255 11.52 -16.97 -13.08
C ALA A 255 12.29 -16.92 -11.76
N TYR A 256 11.65 -17.30 -10.68
CA TYR A 256 12.26 -17.35 -9.36
C TYR A 256 11.51 -18.34 -8.44
N GLY A 257 12.24 -19.06 -7.63
CA GLY A 257 11.70 -20.14 -6.81
C GLY A 257 11.99 -20.00 -5.32
N THR A 258 11.69 -18.92 -4.64
CA THR A 258 11.60 -18.84 -3.17
C THR A 258 11.06 -17.48 -2.75
N ASP A 259 10.25 -17.44 -1.68
CA ASP A 259 9.76 -16.22 -1.04
C ASP A 259 8.71 -15.46 -1.87
N GLY A 260 7.74 -16.19 -2.43
CA GLY A 260 6.60 -15.64 -3.14
C GLY A 260 5.61 -14.92 -2.20
N PRO A 261 4.54 -14.34 -2.76
CA PRO A 261 3.55 -13.61 -1.99
C PRO A 261 2.67 -14.52 -1.13
N VAL A 262 2.28 -14.03 0.04
CA VAL A 262 1.36 -14.73 0.96
C VAL A 262 -0.10 -14.35 0.74
N GLU A 263 -0.38 -13.26 0.03
CA GLU A 263 -1.72 -12.75 -0.27
C GLU A 263 -1.76 -12.11 -1.66
N GLU A 264 -2.69 -12.56 -2.51
CA GLU A 264 -2.89 -12.05 -3.86
C GLU A 264 -3.03 -10.52 -3.89
N ARG A 265 -3.85 -9.96 -3.02
CA ARG A 265 -4.19 -8.53 -3.02
C ARG A 265 -3.11 -7.64 -2.40
N SER A 266 -2.00 -8.23 -1.98
CA SER A 266 -0.78 -7.51 -1.65
C SER A 266 0.12 -7.28 -2.87
N ILE A 267 -0.16 -7.96 -3.99
CA ILE A 267 0.65 -7.89 -5.21
C ILE A 267 0.28 -6.64 -6.00
N CYS A 268 1.29 -5.90 -6.40
CA CYS A 268 1.13 -4.78 -7.33
C CYS A 268 2.28 -4.75 -8.31
N THR A 269 1.96 -4.47 -9.57
CA THR A 269 2.95 -4.28 -10.63
C THR A 269 3.08 -2.80 -10.99
N ASP A 270 4.33 -2.31 -11.04
CA ASP A 270 4.68 -1.00 -11.59
C ASP A 270 5.64 -1.22 -12.76
N ARG A 271 5.09 -1.30 -13.97
CA ARG A 271 5.76 -1.48 -15.28
C ARG A 271 7.02 -2.37 -15.29
N THR A 272 7.95 -2.17 -14.38
CA THR A 272 9.28 -2.81 -14.33
C THR A 272 9.52 -3.61 -13.07
N SER A 273 8.60 -3.59 -12.13
CA SER A 273 8.73 -4.32 -10.87
C SER A 273 7.37 -4.80 -10.35
N MET A 274 7.38 -5.94 -9.70
CA MET A 274 6.27 -6.47 -8.91
C MET A 274 6.66 -6.38 -7.43
N LEU A 275 5.79 -5.74 -6.64
CA LEU A 275 5.94 -5.65 -5.18
C LEU A 275 4.84 -6.46 -4.51
N TYR A 276 5.15 -7.07 -3.40
CA TYR A 276 4.23 -7.93 -2.68
C TYR A 276 4.64 -8.17 -1.23
N LEU A 277 3.72 -8.65 -0.41
CA LEU A 277 3.98 -9.15 0.93
C LEU A 277 4.35 -10.63 0.85
N SER A 278 5.55 -10.99 1.25
CA SER A 278 6.00 -12.38 1.41
C SER A 278 6.00 -12.81 2.87
N GLN A 279 6.28 -14.08 3.13
CA GLN A 279 6.44 -14.60 4.48
C GLN A 279 7.56 -13.87 5.25
N ASN A 280 8.64 -13.53 4.56
CA ASN A 280 9.84 -12.90 5.16
C ASN A 280 9.80 -11.37 5.14
N GLY A 281 8.78 -10.74 4.56
CA GLY A 281 8.64 -9.30 4.49
C GLY A 281 8.15 -8.78 3.14
N ILE A 282 8.54 -7.57 2.76
CA ILE A 282 8.14 -6.97 1.49
C ILE A 282 9.16 -7.33 0.43
N GLY A 283 8.72 -8.06 -0.58
CA GLY A 283 9.49 -8.47 -1.74
C GLY A 283 9.33 -7.54 -2.92
N LEU A 284 10.37 -7.42 -3.73
CA LEU A 284 10.37 -6.78 -5.04
C LEU A 284 11.00 -7.71 -6.05
N TYR A 285 10.27 -8.02 -7.14
CA TYR A 285 10.76 -8.73 -8.30
C TYR A 285 10.88 -7.76 -9.48
N ASP A 286 12.07 -7.67 -10.10
CA ASP A 286 12.39 -6.73 -11.17
C ASP A 286 12.45 -7.37 -12.57
N GLY A 287 11.94 -8.58 -12.71
CA GLY A 287 12.03 -9.37 -13.94
C GLY A 287 13.27 -10.26 -14.03
N ASN A 288 14.23 -10.14 -13.12
CA ASN A 288 15.44 -10.97 -13.07
C ASN A 288 15.77 -11.46 -11.66
N THR A 289 15.62 -10.58 -10.68
CA THR A 289 16.03 -10.86 -9.29
C THR A 289 14.93 -10.51 -8.31
N LEU A 290 14.90 -11.24 -7.21
CA LEU A 290 14.07 -10.95 -6.07
C LEU A 290 14.92 -10.28 -4.98
N ARG A 291 14.40 -9.19 -4.41
CA ARG A 291 15.00 -8.49 -3.28
C ARG A 291 14.00 -8.34 -2.15
N LEU A 292 14.42 -8.68 -0.94
CA LEU A 292 13.63 -8.44 0.27
C LEU A 292 13.95 -7.04 0.80
N LEU A 293 13.00 -6.12 0.64
CA LEU A 293 13.19 -4.69 0.91
C LEU A 293 13.12 -4.33 2.39
N SER A 294 12.23 -4.99 3.14
CA SER A 294 11.92 -4.61 4.52
C SER A 294 12.84 -5.24 5.56
N ARG A 295 13.71 -6.18 5.17
CA ARG A 295 14.52 -7.01 6.10
C ARG A 295 15.26 -6.18 7.15
N ASP A 296 15.98 -5.15 6.70
CA ASP A 296 16.74 -4.27 7.58
C ASP A 296 16.03 -2.94 7.79
N ALA A 297 15.33 -2.44 6.76
CA ALA A 297 14.70 -1.12 6.80
C ALA A 297 13.53 -1.04 7.80
N LEU A 298 12.76 -2.12 7.95
CA LEU A 298 11.58 -2.18 8.83
C LEU A 298 11.66 -3.31 9.86
N TYR A 299 12.85 -3.68 10.30
CA TYR A 299 13.07 -4.83 11.19
C TYR A 299 12.12 -4.86 12.40
N GLU A 300 12.07 -3.78 13.19
CA GLU A 300 11.20 -3.72 14.37
C GLU A 300 9.71 -3.68 14.00
N THR A 301 9.36 -3.02 12.92
CA THR A 301 7.97 -2.97 12.44
C THR A 301 7.52 -4.34 11.98
N MET A 302 8.33 -5.05 11.17
CA MET A 302 7.98 -6.37 10.66
C MET A 302 7.96 -7.45 11.75
N ARG A 303 8.77 -7.32 12.79
CA ARG A 303 8.72 -8.21 13.97
C ARG A 303 7.37 -8.15 14.69
N MET A 304 6.66 -7.03 14.62
CA MET A 304 5.33 -6.83 15.19
C MET A 304 4.19 -7.18 14.23
N ARG A 305 4.50 -7.71 13.04
CA ARG A 305 3.50 -8.19 12.07
C ARG A 305 2.65 -9.30 12.68
N MET A 306 1.37 -9.26 12.41
CA MET A 306 0.43 -10.30 12.80
C MET A 306 0.21 -11.26 11.63
N GLU A 307 1.08 -12.26 11.49
CA GLU A 307 1.10 -13.21 10.36
C GLU A 307 -0.26 -13.91 10.15
N GLY A 308 -0.99 -14.22 11.21
CA GLY A 308 -2.34 -14.79 11.10
C GLY A 308 -3.38 -13.88 10.43
N MET A 309 -3.03 -12.62 10.16
CA MET A 309 -3.86 -11.61 9.48
C MET A 309 -3.32 -11.22 8.09
N ASP A 310 -2.33 -11.93 7.57
CA ASP A 310 -1.75 -11.61 6.26
C ASP A 310 -2.77 -11.68 5.11
N GLY A 311 -3.77 -12.56 5.20
CA GLY A 311 -4.90 -12.61 4.27
C GLY A 311 -5.77 -11.35 4.23
N ALA A 312 -5.60 -10.43 5.20
CA ALA A 312 -6.23 -9.12 5.18
C ALA A 312 -5.37 -8.05 4.50
N ALA A 313 -4.10 -8.34 4.16
CA ALA A 313 -3.21 -7.38 3.53
C ALA A 313 -3.74 -6.91 2.18
N ARG A 314 -3.64 -5.61 1.93
CA ARG A 314 -4.12 -4.97 0.69
C ARG A 314 -3.10 -3.95 0.22
N ALA A 315 -2.92 -3.87 -1.09
CA ALA A 315 -1.95 -2.92 -1.64
C ALA A 315 -2.45 -2.22 -2.90
N CYS A 316 -1.81 -1.10 -3.19
CA CYS A 316 -1.85 -0.47 -4.50
C CYS A 316 -0.53 0.24 -4.80
N VAL A 317 -0.28 0.52 -6.07
CA VAL A 317 0.83 1.37 -6.52
C VAL A 317 0.27 2.64 -7.13
N CYS A 318 0.82 3.78 -6.73
CA CYS A 318 0.49 5.07 -7.30
C CYS A 318 1.70 6.00 -7.24
N ASN A 319 2.05 6.65 -8.36
CA ASN A 319 3.15 7.62 -8.45
C ASN A 319 4.47 7.07 -7.86
N HIS A 320 4.85 5.85 -8.23
CA HIS A 320 6.06 5.15 -7.77
C HIS A 320 6.09 4.83 -6.26
N ILE A 321 4.96 4.93 -5.57
CA ILE A 321 4.84 4.53 -4.18
C ILE A 321 3.96 3.28 -4.10
N TYR A 322 4.48 2.24 -3.48
CA TYR A 322 3.74 1.06 -3.09
C TYR A 322 3.15 1.27 -1.70
N TYR A 323 1.83 1.21 -1.60
CA TYR A 323 1.06 1.32 -0.37
C TYR A 323 0.61 -0.07 0.04
N LEU A 324 1.03 -0.52 1.21
CA LEU A 324 0.64 -1.83 1.77
C LEU A 324 -0.06 -1.63 3.12
N ALA A 325 -1.34 -1.91 3.17
CA ALA A 325 -2.09 -1.99 4.42
C ALA A 325 -1.95 -3.38 5.03
N MET A 326 -1.63 -3.44 6.32
CA MET A 326 -1.46 -4.68 7.06
C MET A 326 -1.67 -4.51 8.56
N CYS A 327 -1.75 -5.63 9.28
CA CYS A 327 -1.88 -5.65 10.74
C CYS A 327 -0.51 -5.64 11.42
N ILE A 328 -0.20 -4.55 12.13
CA ILE A 328 1.03 -4.40 12.93
C ILE A 328 0.62 -4.18 14.39
N LYS A 329 1.04 -5.05 15.28
CA LYS A 329 0.81 -4.93 16.72
C LYS A 329 1.58 -3.74 17.30
N GLU A 330 1.04 -3.10 18.32
CA GLU A 330 1.75 -2.12 19.13
C GLU A 330 2.40 -2.77 20.36
N SER A 331 1.77 -3.84 20.83
CA SER A 331 2.30 -4.71 21.89
C SER A 331 2.11 -6.18 21.52
N GLU A 332 2.90 -7.09 22.11
CA GLU A 332 2.79 -8.53 21.85
C GLU A 332 1.41 -9.11 22.21
N SER A 333 0.68 -8.48 23.12
CA SER A 333 -0.65 -8.89 23.56
C SER A 333 -1.79 -8.41 22.65
N ASP A 334 -1.53 -7.56 21.66
CA ASP A 334 -2.56 -7.02 20.80
C ASP A 334 -3.20 -8.09 19.92
N VAL A 335 -4.52 -8.02 19.82
CA VAL A 335 -5.34 -8.83 18.91
C VAL A 335 -6.04 -7.87 17.96
N LEU A 336 -5.63 -7.91 16.70
CA LEU A 336 -6.16 -7.06 15.64
C LEU A 336 -7.08 -7.88 14.73
N SER A 337 -8.15 -7.27 14.27
CA SER A 337 -9.10 -7.84 13.30
C SER A 337 -9.06 -7.14 11.94
N GLU A 338 -8.35 -6.02 11.85
CA GLU A 338 -8.36 -5.11 10.71
C GLU A 338 -6.96 -4.52 10.48
N ASN A 339 -6.66 -4.14 9.24
CA ASN A 339 -5.43 -3.42 8.93
C ASN A 339 -5.41 -2.07 9.64
N ASN A 340 -4.35 -1.82 10.39
CA ASN A 340 -4.16 -0.60 11.20
C ASN A 340 -2.94 0.22 10.77
N THR A 341 -2.13 -0.32 9.89
CA THR A 341 -0.87 0.28 9.46
C THR A 341 -0.76 0.23 7.94
N VAL A 342 -0.33 1.32 7.33
CA VAL A 342 0.04 1.39 5.92
C VAL A 342 1.53 1.64 5.83
N LEU A 343 2.24 0.76 5.14
CA LEU A 343 3.64 0.94 4.78
C LEU A 343 3.71 1.56 3.38
N GLU A 344 4.38 2.68 3.26
CA GLU A 344 4.63 3.37 1.99
C GLU A 344 6.07 3.11 1.58
N TYR A 345 6.28 2.48 0.42
CA TYR A 345 7.61 2.29 -0.14
C TYR A 345 7.75 3.11 -1.43
N ASP A 346 8.65 4.09 -1.40
CA ASP A 346 9.02 4.89 -2.56
C ASP A 346 10.03 4.10 -3.40
N THR A 347 9.61 3.65 -4.58
CA THR A 347 10.43 2.80 -5.46
C THR A 347 11.60 3.55 -6.10
N GLU A 348 11.49 4.88 -6.24
CA GLU A 348 12.56 5.72 -6.79
C GLU A 348 13.63 6.02 -5.75
N ARG A 349 13.23 6.29 -4.49
CA ARG A 349 14.15 6.61 -3.41
C ARG A 349 14.63 5.39 -2.64
N GLY A 350 13.93 4.28 -2.73
CA GLY A 350 14.23 3.07 -1.99
C GLY A 350 14.00 3.22 -0.47
N THR A 351 12.99 3.97 -0.05
CA THR A 351 12.76 4.33 1.35
C THR A 351 11.35 4.02 1.80
N PHE A 352 11.20 3.71 3.09
CA PHE A 352 9.91 3.45 3.72
C PHE A 352 9.43 4.62 4.57
N MET A 353 8.10 4.80 4.59
CA MET A 353 7.37 5.58 5.60
C MET A 353 6.24 4.72 6.18
N VAL A 354 5.84 5.05 7.41
CA VAL A 354 4.80 4.31 8.13
C VAL A 354 3.61 5.24 8.41
N ARG A 355 2.40 4.77 8.09
CA ARG A 355 1.16 5.45 8.46
C ARG A 355 0.36 4.57 9.41
N LYS A 356 -0.14 5.16 10.48
CA LYS A 356 -1.00 4.48 11.47
C LYS A 356 -2.28 5.28 11.72
N GLY A 357 -3.26 4.61 12.31
CA GLY A 357 -4.53 5.21 12.68
C GLY A 357 -5.58 5.23 11.58
N MET A 358 -5.34 4.54 10.47
CA MET A 358 -6.30 4.33 9.39
C MET A 358 -6.66 2.85 9.31
N ARG A 359 -7.95 2.53 9.19
CA ARG A 359 -8.44 1.16 9.02
C ARG A 359 -8.81 0.93 7.57
N VAL A 360 -7.88 0.34 6.84
CA VAL A 360 -7.99 0.12 5.41
C VAL A 360 -8.52 -1.28 5.13
N LYS A 361 -9.62 -1.36 4.37
CA LYS A 361 -10.18 -2.63 3.92
C LYS A 361 -9.73 -3.01 2.52
N ASP A 362 -9.70 -2.04 1.61
CA ASP A 362 -9.21 -2.21 0.25
C ASP A 362 -8.63 -0.92 -0.28
N PHE A 363 -7.66 -1.03 -1.22
CA PHE A 363 -7.05 0.10 -1.89
C PHE A 363 -7.36 0.12 -3.38
N PHE A 364 -7.45 1.30 -3.95
CA PHE A 364 -7.32 1.48 -5.39
C PHE A 364 -6.71 2.84 -5.72
N SER A 365 -6.13 2.96 -6.90
CA SER A 365 -5.55 4.21 -7.38
C SER A 365 -6.13 4.60 -8.74
N VAL A 366 -6.38 5.89 -8.91
CA VAL A 366 -6.87 6.44 -10.18
C VAL A 366 -6.40 7.87 -10.35
N GLY A 367 -5.92 8.22 -11.55
CA GLY A 367 -5.54 9.59 -11.89
C GLY A 367 -4.46 10.17 -10.95
N GLY A 368 -3.55 9.34 -10.45
CA GLY A 368 -2.51 9.78 -9.51
C GLY A 368 -2.98 10.01 -8.08
N THR A 369 -4.20 9.61 -7.75
CA THR A 369 -4.78 9.69 -6.40
C THR A 369 -5.04 8.29 -5.86
N VAL A 370 -4.70 8.09 -4.59
CA VAL A 370 -4.98 6.86 -3.86
C VAL A 370 -6.27 7.00 -3.09
N TYR A 371 -7.09 5.98 -3.15
CA TYR A 371 -8.33 5.85 -2.39
C TYR A 371 -8.32 4.54 -1.63
N PHE A 372 -9.06 4.49 -0.54
CA PHE A 372 -9.26 3.26 0.20
C PHE A 372 -10.70 3.14 0.73
N THR A 373 -11.15 1.91 0.88
CA THR A 373 -12.40 1.60 1.54
C THR A 373 -12.16 1.46 3.03
N GLN A 374 -13.03 2.07 3.83
CA GLN A 374 -12.94 2.06 5.27
C GLN A 374 -13.47 0.73 5.83
N ALA A 375 -12.76 0.15 6.80
CA ALA A 375 -13.21 -1.07 7.48
C ALA A 375 -14.34 -0.82 8.49
N ASP A 376 -14.42 0.40 9.03
CA ASP A 376 -15.43 0.81 10.02
C ASP A 376 -16.64 1.46 9.35
N GLU A 377 -17.79 1.43 10.05
CA GLU A 377 -18.96 2.22 9.67
C GLU A 377 -18.64 3.73 9.65
N PRO A 378 -19.18 4.47 8.68
CA PRO A 378 -20.23 4.13 7.73
C PRO A 378 -19.78 3.47 6.40
N PHE A 379 -18.61 2.84 6.34
CA PHE A 379 -18.06 2.14 5.19
C PHE A 379 -17.91 3.04 3.96
N GLU A 380 -17.23 4.17 4.17
CA GLU A 380 -16.99 5.17 3.13
C GLU A 380 -15.76 4.81 2.29
N VAL A 381 -15.70 5.39 1.11
CA VAL A 381 -14.47 5.44 0.31
C VAL A 381 -13.79 6.78 0.57
N LEU A 382 -12.56 6.72 1.04
CA LEU A 382 -11.77 7.87 1.45
C LEU A 382 -10.62 8.11 0.49
N ARG A 383 -10.30 9.39 0.29
CA ARG A 383 -9.06 9.81 -0.36
C ARG A 383 -7.91 9.72 0.64
N TYR A 384 -6.85 9.08 0.24
CA TYR A 384 -5.62 8.96 1.00
C TYR A 384 -4.69 10.14 0.74
N GLY A 385 -4.16 10.74 1.78
CA GLY A 385 -3.18 11.81 1.65
C GLY A 385 -3.72 13.08 1.00
N ASP A 386 -4.90 13.56 1.41
CA ASP A 386 -5.49 14.79 0.91
C ASP A 386 -4.76 16.02 1.47
N PRO A 387 -4.10 16.84 0.61
CA PRO A 387 -3.37 18.04 1.06
C PRO A 387 -4.24 19.09 1.77
N GLU A 388 -5.54 19.10 1.51
CA GLU A 388 -6.48 20.06 2.09
C GLU A 388 -7.10 19.56 3.41
N SER A 389 -6.78 18.33 3.82
CA SER A 389 -7.29 17.71 5.04
C SER A 389 -6.16 17.44 6.04
N GLY A 390 -6.42 17.72 7.31
CA GLY A 390 -5.59 17.29 8.42
C GLY A 390 -6.19 16.10 9.16
N GLY A 391 -5.34 15.18 9.63
CA GLY A 391 -5.78 14.03 10.41
C GLY A 391 -6.65 13.01 9.66
N TYR A 392 -7.29 12.13 10.40
CA TYR A 392 -8.21 11.13 9.87
C TYR A 392 -9.64 11.65 9.93
N LEU A 393 -10.19 12.07 8.79
CA LEU A 393 -11.50 12.74 8.70
C LEU A 393 -11.65 13.92 9.69
N GLY A 394 -10.58 14.71 9.87
CA GLY A 394 -10.54 15.82 10.81
C GLY A 394 -10.22 15.43 12.27
N ALA A 395 -10.12 14.14 12.59
CA ALA A 395 -9.64 13.69 13.90
C ALA A 395 -8.10 13.73 13.94
N PRO A 396 -7.50 14.13 15.08
CA PRO A 396 -6.05 14.12 15.24
C PRO A 396 -5.44 12.73 15.02
N MET A 397 -4.37 12.66 14.24
CA MET A 397 -3.51 11.48 14.17
C MET A 397 -2.18 11.76 14.83
N GLU A 398 -1.65 10.77 15.53
CA GLU A 398 -0.33 10.89 16.13
C GLU A 398 0.75 10.94 15.05
N CYS A 399 1.46 12.06 14.99
CA CYS A 399 2.65 12.22 14.17
C CYS A 399 3.88 12.04 15.05
N LEU A 400 4.81 11.18 14.63
CA LEU A 400 5.97 10.83 15.42
C LEU A 400 7.21 10.69 14.55
N TRP A 401 8.27 11.38 14.93
CA TRP A 401 9.60 11.20 14.38
C TRP A 401 10.59 10.96 15.51
N GLU A 402 11.39 9.90 15.40
CA GLU A 402 12.47 9.58 16.35
C GLU A 402 13.77 9.29 15.56
N THR A 403 14.84 9.94 15.98
CA THR A 403 16.17 9.69 15.40
C THR A 403 16.77 8.39 15.92
N PRO A 404 17.75 7.79 15.25
CA PRO A 404 18.64 6.83 15.89
C PRO A 404 19.42 7.48 17.01
N TRP A 405 20.23 6.71 17.75
CA TRP A 405 21.15 7.25 18.72
C TRP A 405 22.23 8.10 18.03
N LEU A 406 22.34 9.35 18.43
CA LEU A 406 23.27 10.33 17.89
C LEU A 406 24.39 10.60 18.91
N ASP A 407 25.65 10.45 18.50
CA ASP A 407 26.82 10.85 19.29
C ASP A 407 27.22 12.32 19.07
N LEU A 408 26.62 12.96 18.08
CA LEU A 408 26.84 14.35 17.69
C LEU A 408 28.32 14.66 17.35
N GLY A 409 29.05 13.65 16.86
CA GLY A 409 30.46 13.75 16.46
C GLY A 409 31.48 13.84 17.61
N LYS A 410 31.03 13.63 18.87
CA LYS A 410 31.91 13.70 20.05
C LYS A 410 31.51 12.67 21.09
N ALA A 411 32.44 11.89 21.60
CA ALA A 411 32.26 10.87 22.64
C ALA A 411 32.26 11.43 24.08
N TYR A 412 32.17 12.73 24.26
CA TYR A 412 32.13 13.35 25.59
C TYR A 412 30.71 13.52 26.14
N MET A 413 30.60 13.72 27.44
CA MET A 413 29.35 14.04 28.10
C MET A 413 28.83 15.39 27.61
N LYS A 414 27.61 15.41 27.14
CA LYS A 414 26.90 16.62 26.69
C LYS A 414 25.79 16.96 27.68
N ARG A 415 25.56 18.24 27.86
CA ARG A 415 24.47 18.75 28.72
C ARG A 415 23.87 20.04 28.18
N ASP A 416 22.77 20.47 28.74
CA ASP A 416 22.09 21.73 28.45
C ASP A 416 21.79 21.93 26.95
N PHE A 417 21.09 20.96 26.38
CA PHE A 417 20.74 21.02 24.97
C PHE A 417 19.80 22.19 24.64
N VAL A 418 20.08 22.87 23.54
CA VAL A 418 19.20 23.85 22.91
C VAL A 418 18.93 23.42 21.50
N LEU A 419 17.65 23.18 21.18
CA LEU A 419 17.18 22.89 19.84
C LEU A 419 16.78 24.20 19.16
N ARG A 420 17.28 24.42 17.93
CA ARG A 420 16.89 25.54 17.07
C ARG A 420 16.35 25.00 15.77
N PHE A 421 15.21 25.52 15.32
CA PHE A 421 14.58 25.13 14.07
C PHE A 421 13.62 26.22 13.59
N THR A 422 13.40 26.26 12.30
CA THR A 422 12.37 27.11 11.67
C THR A 422 11.14 26.29 11.40
N ALA A 423 9.97 26.75 11.80
CA ALA A 423 8.72 26.00 11.66
C ALA A 423 7.50 26.90 11.46
N ASP A 424 6.45 26.33 10.92
CA ASP A 424 5.07 26.85 10.90
C ASP A 424 4.04 25.74 11.08
N ALA A 425 2.77 26.12 11.17
CA ALA A 425 1.64 25.21 11.21
C ALA A 425 0.44 25.79 10.44
N ASP A 426 -0.57 24.97 10.18
CA ASP A 426 -1.78 25.42 9.47
C ASP A 426 -2.66 26.33 10.35
N GLU A 427 -2.51 26.20 11.66
CA GLU A 427 -3.20 26.99 12.69
C GLU A 427 -2.21 27.58 13.69
N ASN A 428 -2.69 28.53 14.53
CA ASN A 428 -1.94 29.00 15.69
C ASN A 428 -2.03 27.98 16.84
N ASP A 429 -1.00 27.99 17.68
CA ASP A 429 -0.90 27.20 18.90
C ASP A 429 -1.07 25.69 18.67
N VAL A 430 -0.40 25.16 17.61
CA VAL A 430 -0.32 23.72 17.38
C VAL A 430 0.75 23.14 18.29
N PRO A 431 0.38 22.29 19.28
CA PRO A 431 1.34 21.75 20.22
C PRO A 431 2.18 20.65 19.59
N VAL A 432 3.49 20.80 19.67
CA VAL A 432 4.48 19.81 19.28
C VAL A 432 5.39 19.52 20.45
N GLU A 433 5.45 18.27 20.86
CA GLU A 433 6.33 17.77 21.91
C GLU A 433 7.71 17.49 21.33
N MET A 434 8.73 18.08 21.95
CA MET A 434 10.13 17.80 21.65
C MET A 434 10.79 17.13 22.85
N THR A 435 11.25 15.89 22.65
CA THR A 435 11.85 15.07 23.69
C THR A 435 13.30 14.79 23.35
N ILE A 436 14.20 15.02 24.28
CA ILE A 436 15.54 14.49 24.23
C ILE A 436 15.66 13.36 25.23
N LYS A 437 16.02 12.18 24.72
CA LYS A 437 16.34 10.97 25.48
C LYS A 437 17.84 10.77 25.44
N THR A 438 18.44 10.54 26.60
CA THR A 438 19.84 10.15 26.74
C THR A 438 19.91 8.79 27.42
N GLU A 439 21.09 8.22 27.61
CA GLU A 439 21.28 6.97 28.35
C GLU A 439 20.84 7.08 29.83
N ARG A 440 20.74 8.29 30.32
CA ARG A 440 20.47 8.56 31.75
C ARG A 440 19.07 9.07 32.00
N ARG A 441 18.56 9.93 31.11
CA ARG A 441 17.29 10.66 31.37
C ARG A 441 16.59 10.97 30.04
N GLU A 442 15.29 11.17 30.19
CA GLU A 442 14.43 11.67 29.11
C GLU A 442 13.68 12.91 29.62
N LYS A 443 13.55 13.91 28.77
CA LYS A 443 12.83 15.15 29.10
C LYS A 443 12.14 15.73 27.87
N THR A 444 10.89 16.11 28.06
CA THR A 444 10.01 16.66 27.02
C THR A 444 9.75 18.15 27.25
N ARG A 445 9.62 18.89 26.18
CA ARG A 445 9.11 20.27 26.14
C ARG A 445 8.04 20.38 25.06
N VAL A 446 6.94 21.06 25.39
CA VAL A 446 5.89 21.39 24.43
C VAL A 446 6.20 22.74 23.82
N VAL A 447 6.12 22.82 22.50
CA VAL A 447 6.28 24.02 21.71
C VAL A 447 4.97 24.29 20.97
N LEU A 448 4.47 25.52 21.07
CA LEU A 448 3.26 25.93 20.36
C LEU A 448 3.68 26.57 19.03
N LEU A 449 3.50 25.83 17.95
CA LEU A 449 3.79 26.32 16.59
C LEU A 449 2.70 27.29 16.15
N GLN A 450 3.12 28.29 15.38
CA GLN A 450 2.24 29.34 14.88
C GLN A 450 2.02 29.21 13.38
N ARG A 451 0.94 29.77 12.88
CA ARG A 451 0.65 29.82 11.43
C ARG A 451 1.72 30.56 10.65
N GLN A 452 2.31 31.59 11.26
CA GLN A 452 3.42 32.31 10.64
C GLN A 452 4.73 31.55 10.84
N ARG A 453 5.48 31.34 9.77
CA ARG A 453 6.83 30.75 9.82
C ARG A 453 7.78 31.61 10.64
N LYS A 454 8.43 31.00 11.63
CA LYS A 454 9.41 31.65 12.49
C LYS A 454 10.43 30.68 13.06
N ASP A 455 11.48 31.23 13.66
CA ASP A 455 12.52 30.47 14.34
C ASP A 455 12.10 30.19 15.80
N TYR A 456 12.37 28.96 16.22
CA TYR A 456 12.11 28.48 17.57
C TYR A 456 13.42 28.10 18.25
N ARG A 457 13.46 28.35 19.57
CA ARG A 457 14.56 27.95 20.45
C ARG A 457 14.01 27.25 21.67
N VAL A 458 14.42 25.99 21.87
CA VAL A 458 13.88 25.13 22.94
C VAL A 458 15.00 24.59 23.78
N LYS A 459 15.06 24.99 25.06
CA LYS A 459 16.06 24.50 26.00
C LYS A 459 15.57 23.24 26.72
N ILE A 460 16.35 22.16 26.66
CA ILE A 460 16.09 20.87 27.31
C ILE A 460 17.31 20.46 28.12
N GLN A 461 17.16 20.50 29.44
CA GLN A 461 18.23 20.20 30.39
C GLN A 461 18.29 18.70 30.69
N VAL A 462 19.11 18.00 29.97
CA VAL A 462 19.47 16.58 30.16
C VAL A 462 20.98 16.44 29.94
N SER A 463 21.55 15.33 30.38
CA SER A 463 22.96 15.01 30.15
C SER A 463 23.14 13.57 29.70
N GLY A 464 24.09 13.34 28.78
CA GLY A 464 24.43 12.02 28.28
C GLY A 464 25.53 12.09 27.23
N VAL A 465 26.11 10.95 26.87
CA VAL A 465 27.12 10.84 25.82
C VAL A 465 26.43 10.82 24.46
N ARG A 466 25.31 10.13 24.33
CA ARG A 466 24.47 10.06 23.14
C ARG A 466 23.08 10.60 23.42
N MET A 467 22.38 10.99 22.38
CA MET A 467 20.99 11.40 22.47
C MET A 467 20.13 10.84 21.34
N LYS A 468 18.83 10.72 21.60
CA LYS A 468 17.79 10.63 20.58
C LYS A 468 16.91 11.87 20.66
N LEU A 469 16.55 12.40 19.50
CA LEU A 469 15.50 13.42 19.39
C LEU A 469 14.20 12.74 18.97
N LYS A 470 13.12 13.01 19.71
CA LYS A 470 11.78 12.58 19.36
C LYS A 470 10.88 13.81 19.24
N ILE A 471 10.17 13.92 18.13
CA ILE A 471 9.16 14.94 17.88
C ILE A 471 7.82 14.27 17.74
N ARG A 472 6.83 14.71 18.52
CA ARG A 472 5.51 14.13 18.58
C ARG A 472 4.43 15.20 18.51
N SER A 473 3.36 14.96 17.78
CA SER A 473 2.16 15.78 17.74
C SER A 473 0.93 14.89 17.66
N HIS A 474 -0.08 15.12 18.54
CA HIS A 474 -1.27 14.29 18.63
C HIS A 474 -2.54 15.03 19.06
N ALA A 475 -2.42 16.30 19.41
CA ALA A 475 -3.52 17.04 20.04
C ALA A 475 -4.43 17.76 19.04
N LYS A 476 -3.94 18.03 17.83
CA LYS A 476 -4.69 18.72 16.77
C LYS A 476 -4.51 18.00 15.42
N ALA A 477 -5.54 18.06 14.60
CA ALA A 477 -5.48 17.58 13.22
C ALA A 477 -4.70 18.54 12.30
N ALA A 478 -4.43 19.77 12.74
CA ALA A 478 -3.70 20.76 11.97
C ALA A 478 -2.29 20.31 11.63
N GLY A 479 -1.91 20.47 10.36
CA GLY A 479 -0.58 20.15 9.87
C GLY A 479 0.48 21.11 10.43
N TRP A 480 1.71 20.61 10.52
CA TRP A 480 2.87 21.38 10.90
C TRP A 480 4.08 21.04 10.02
N ARG A 481 5.04 21.97 9.94
CA ARG A 481 6.23 21.88 9.11
C ARG A 481 7.47 22.39 9.82
N ILE A 482 8.58 21.65 9.72
CA ILE A 482 9.92 22.05 10.17
C ILE A 482 10.84 22.08 8.95
N TYR A 483 11.58 23.17 8.78
CA TYR A 483 12.39 23.45 7.61
C TYR A 483 13.87 23.26 7.90
N GLY A 484 14.60 22.54 7.03
CA GLY A 484 16.04 22.41 7.10
C GLY A 484 16.59 21.54 8.25
N GLY A 485 15.71 20.76 8.90
CA GLY A 485 16.08 19.94 10.03
C GLY A 485 16.11 20.69 11.36
N VAL A 486 16.72 20.07 12.38
CA VAL A 486 16.81 20.60 13.74
C VAL A 486 18.30 20.74 14.12
N GLN A 487 18.69 21.93 14.56
CA GLN A 487 20.03 22.17 15.06
C GLN A 487 20.06 21.96 16.56
N ALA A 488 20.94 21.07 17.03
CA ALA A 488 21.20 20.81 18.43
C ALA A 488 22.49 21.52 18.86
N GLU A 489 22.41 22.42 19.83
CA GLU A 489 23.52 23.06 20.52
C GLU A 489 23.65 22.46 21.92
N TYR A 490 24.87 22.29 22.40
CA TYR A 490 25.12 21.66 23.71
C TYR A 490 26.43 22.14 24.33
N SER A 491 26.48 22.10 25.65
CA SER A 491 27.77 22.28 26.37
C SER A 491 28.41 20.90 26.61
N LEU A 492 29.75 20.90 26.59
CA LEU A 492 30.57 19.73 26.91
C LEU A 492 31.03 19.82 28.37
N ASP A 493 31.04 18.67 29.06
CA ASP A 493 31.78 18.59 30.32
C ASP A 493 33.27 18.51 29.99
N GLU A 494 34.05 19.44 30.54
CA GLU A 494 35.50 19.27 30.59
C GLU A 494 35.80 18.12 31.55
N VAL A 495 36.53 17.11 31.06
CA VAL A 495 36.98 15.97 31.89
C VAL A 495 38.18 16.41 32.72
#